data_b20c44135efebab3b364ce190e288acc
#
_entry.id   b20c44135efebab3b364ce190e288acc
#
_cell.length_a   1.000
_cell.length_b   1.000
_cell.length_c   1.000
_cell.angle_alpha   90.00
_cell.angle_beta   90.00
_cell.angle_gamma   90.00
#
_symmetry.space_group_name_H-M   'P 1'
#
loop_
_entity.id
_entity.type
_entity.pdbx_description
1 polymer ?
#
loop_
_entity_poly.entity_id
_entity_poly.type
_entity_poly.pdbx_seq_one_letter_code
_entity_poly.pdbx_strand_id
1 'polypeptide(L)'
;MNNTFIPSSAPTVDFSSVHNHYERLVFEAVQQRTTEYPFLDLEVLPDVACVALNRLGSRYIRHSVDLTFYLTEKERNVLEQSLTEAVTFAFEFVQARIAMRARC
;
A
#
# COMPACT_ATOMS: atom_id res chain seq x y z
N MET A 1 -7.98 -5.47 -27.57
CA MET A 1 -7.36 -5.04 -27.70
C MET A 1 -7.28 -4.02 -27.62
N ASN A 2 -7.32 -3.77 -27.51
CA ASN A 2 -6.99 -2.90 -27.62
C ASN A 2 -6.21 -2.32 -27.95
N ASN A 3 -6.31 -2.71 -28.41
CA ASN A 3 -5.20 -2.26 -28.74
C ASN A 3 -5.21 -0.85 -29.07
N THR A 4 -4.73 -0.15 -28.27
CA THR A 4 -4.63 1.27 -28.53
C THR A 4 -3.61 1.49 -29.60
N PHE A 5 -4.05 2.05 -30.69
CA PHE A 5 -3.14 2.39 -31.75
C PHE A 5 -2.43 3.70 -31.43
N ILE A 6 -1.11 3.67 -31.45
CA ILE A 6 -0.30 4.86 -31.25
C ILE A 6 0.35 5.21 -32.59
N PRO A 7 0.04 6.38 -33.15
CA PRO A 7 0.65 6.76 -34.42
C PRO A 7 2.17 6.79 -34.30
N SER A 8 2.86 6.39 -35.36
CA SER A 8 4.31 6.35 -35.34
C SER A 8 4.95 7.71 -35.13
N SER A 9 4.20 8.80 -35.42
CA SER A 9 4.68 10.15 -35.21
C SER A 9 4.47 10.66 -33.79
N ALA A 10 3.73 9.92 -32.96
CA ALA A 10 3.48 10.33 -31.58
C ALA A 10 4.69 10.02 -30.71
N PRO A 11 5.02 10.92 -29.78
CA PRO A 11 6.12 10.61 -28.86
C PRO A 11 5.74 9.49 -27.92
N THR A 12 6.74 8.70 -27.54
CA THR A 12 6.55 7.70 -26.52
C THR A 12 6.66 8.37 -25.15
N VAL A 13 5.66 8.14 -24.31
CA VAL A 13 5.61 8.75 -22.98
C VAL A 13 5.97 7.70 -21.95
N ASP A 14 6.85 8.08 -21.04
CA ASP A 14 7.29 7.21 -19.97
C ASP A 14 6.52 7.56 -18.70
N PHE A 15 5.70 6.62 -18.23
CA PHE A 15 4.90 6.81 -17.03
C PHE A 15 5.51 6.15 -15.80
N SER A 16 6.75 5.67 -15.90
CA SER A 16 7.35 4.93 -14.81
C SER A 16 7.56 5.74 -13.53
N SER A 17 7.55 7.08 -13.65
CA SER A 17 7.68 7.93 -12.47
C SER A 17 6.38 8.06 -11.68
N VAL A 18 5.26 7.60 -12.24
CA VAL A 18 3.96 7.68 -11.56
C VAL A 18 3.77 6.39 -10.77
N HIS A 19 3.48 6.53 -9.48
CA HIS A 19 3.33 5.35 -8.64
C HIS A 19 2.36 5.64 -7.49
N ASN A 20 1.88 4.58 -6.86
CA ASN A 20 1.00 4.69 -5.71
C ASN A 20 1.85 5.04 -4.48
N HIS A 21 1.56 6.19 -3.90
CA HIS A 21 2.33 6.69 -2.76
C HIS A 21 2.28 5.72 -1.56
N TYR A 22 1.17 5.03 -1.38
CA TYR A 22 0.99 4.17 -0.22
C TYR A 22 1.82 2.89 -0.26
N GLU A 23 2.26 2.44 -1.43
CA GLU A 23 2.95 1.15 -1.50
C GLU A 23 4.15 1.09 -0.57
N ARG A 24 5.07 2.03 -0.72
CA ARG A 24 6.27 2.02 0.09
C ARG A 24 5.96 2.20 1.57
N LEU A 25 5.03 3.10 1.87
CA LEU A 25 4.67 3.36 3.26
C LEU A 25 4.07 2.14 3.93
N VAL A 26 3.22 1.41 3.20
CA VAL A 26 2.60 0.20 3.72
C VAL A 26 3.65 -0.89 3.91
N PHE A 27 4.53 -1.08 2.91
CA PHE A 27 5.56 -2.12 3.02
C PHE A 27 6.45 -1.87 4.23
N GLU A 28 6.86 -0.63 4.45
CA GLU A 28 7.69 -0.29 5.60
C GLU A 28 6.94 -0.51 6.92
N ALA A 29 5.68 -0.11 6.96
CA ALA A 29 4.89 -0.27 8.18
C ALA A 29 4.65 -1.73 8.51
N VAL A 30 4.36 -2.56 7.50
CA VAL A 30 4.17 -3.98 7.71
C VAL A 30 5.44 -4.61 8.23
N GLN A 31 6.57 -4.27 7.62
CA GLN A 31 7.84 -4.82 8.05
C GLN A 31 8.19 -4.44 9.49
N GLN A 32 7.95 -3.19 9.85
CA GLN A 32 8.24 -2.72 11.20
C GLN A 32 7.35 -3.35 12.25
N ARG A 33 6.11 -3.63 11.91
CA ARG A 33 5.14 -4.13 12.87
C ARG A 33 5.07 -5.66 12.92
N THR A 34 5.90 -6.33 12.15
CA THR A 34 5.94 -7.79 12.14
C THR A 34 6.22 -8.35 13.53
N THR A 35 7.02 -7.66 14.34
CA THR A 35 7.36 -8.13 15.67
C THR A 35 6.16 -8.17 16.61
N GLU A 36 5.11 -7.44 16.30
CA GLU A 36 3.87 -7.45 17.10
C GLU A 36 3.03 -8.69 16.82
N TYR A 37 3.33 -9.41 15.75
CA TYR A 37 2.55 -10.57 15.33
C TYR A 37 3.49 -11.76 15.07
N PRO A 38 4.15 -12.25 16.13
CA PRO A 38 5.21 -13.24 15.97
C PRO A 38 4.74 -14.60 15.45
N PHE A 39 3.43 -14.87 15.49
CA PHE A 39 2.92 -16.14 15.01
C PHE A 39 2.62 -16.16 13.51
N LEU A 40 2.75 -15.02 12.86
CA LEU A 40 2.54 -14.96 11.42
C LEU A 40 3.83 -15.29 10.68
N ASP A 41 3.74 -16.19 9.71
CA ASP A 41 4.87 -16.50 8.84
C ASP A 41 5.20 -15.31 7.97
N LEU A 42 6.48 -15.19 7.64
CA LEU A 42 6.90 -14.12 6.75
C LEU A 42 6.22 -14.20 5.37
N GLU A 43 5.81 -15.40 4.99
CA GLU A 43 5.17 -15.62 3.69
C GLU A 43 3.80 -14.96 3.58
N VAL A 44 3.14 -14.67 4.70
CA VAL A 44 1.83 -14.03 4.66
C VAL A 44 1.91 -12.51 4.76
N LEU A 45 3.09 -11.95 4.97
CA LEU A 45 3.24 -10.51 5.07
C LEU A 45 2.85 -9.78 3.77
N PRO A 46 3.14 -10.32 2.59
CA PRO A 46 2.61 -9.70 1.37
C PRO A 46 1.09 -9.65 1.34
N ASP A 47 0.41 -10.65 1.90
CA ASP A 47 -1.05 -10.61 2.00
C ASP A 47 -1.51 -9.49 2.92
N VAL A 48 -0.81 -9.30 4.03
CA VAL A 48 -1.11 -8.19 4.93
C VAL A 48 -0.99 -6.86 4.20
N ALA A 49 0.08 -6.70 3.43
CA ALA A 49 0.29 -5.49 2.67
C ALA A 49 -0.83 -5.27 1.65
N CYS A 50 -1.25 -6.33 0.97
CA CYS A 50 -2.34 -6.23 -0.01
C CYS A 50 -3.64 -5.79 0.65
N VAL A 51 -3.97 -6.36 1.80
CA VAL A 51 -5.20 -5.99 2.51
C VAL A 51 -5.14 -4.53 2.94
N ALA A 52 -3.99 -4.09 3.46
CA ALA A 52 -3.83 -2.70 3.88
C ALA A 52 -3.96 -1.74 2.71
N LEU A 53 -3.34 -2.08 1.58
CA LEU A 53 -3.39 -1.22 0.39
C LEU A 53 -4.80 -1.13 -0.16
N ASN A 54 -5.53 -2.24 -0.17
CA ASN A 54 -6.91 -2.22 -0.64
C ASN A 54 -7.81 -1.39 0.27
N ARG A 55 -7.53 -1.38 1.55
CA ARG A 55 -8.31 -0.59 2.49
C ARG A 55 -8.04 0.90 2.35
N LEU A 56 -6.79 1.26 2.07
CA LEU A 56 -6.40 2.66 1.90
C LEU A 56 -6.86 3.25 0.57
N GLY A 57 -6.99 2.41 -0.45
CA GLY A 57 -7.20 2.90 -1.79
C GLY A 57 -5.90 3.37 -2.40
N SER A 58 -6.00 4.13 -3.48
CA SER A 58 -4.83 4.54 -4.24
C SER A 58 -4.56 6.02 -4.09
N ARG A 59 -3.28 6.37 -4.04
CA ARG A 59 -2.86 7.75 -4.10
C ARG A 59 -1.63 7.83 -4.99
N TYR A 60 -1.84 8.18 -6.24
CA TYR A 60 -0.77 8.22 -7.23
C TYR A 60 -0.09 9.56 -7.21
N ILE A 61 1.22 9.52 -7.25
CA ILE A 61 2.05 10.72 -7.28
C ILE A 61 3.21 10.48 -8.22
N ARG A 62 3.85 11.55 -8.61
CA ARG A 62 5.03 11.43 -9.45
C ARG A 62 6.31 11.42 -8.60
N HIS A 63 6.38 12.29 -7.61
CA HIS A 63 7.53 12.38 -6.71
C HIS A 63 7.04 12.45 -5.27
N SER A 64 7.58 11.57 -4.42
CA SER A 64 7.20 11.55 -3.00
C SER A 64 7.46 12.87 -2.30
N VAL A 65 8.56 13.52 -2.68
CA VAL A 65 8.93 14.81 -2.09
C VAL A 65 7.85 15.85 -2.34
N ASP A 66 7.28 15.84 -3.56
CA ASP A 66 6.26 16.83 -3.91
C ASP A 66 5.04 16.71 -3.01
N LEU A 67 4.57 15.48 -2.78
CA LEU A 67 3.42 15.27 -1.93
C LEU A 67 3.70 15.71 -0.50
N THR A 68 4.85 15.30 0.03
CA THR A 68 5.22 15.63 1.41
C THR A 68 5.31 17.14 1.59
N PHE A 69 5.83 17.83 0.57
CA PHE A 69 6.00 19.27 0.65
C PHE A 69 4.68 20.03 0.69
N TYR A 70 3.69 19.52 -0.05
CA TYR A 70 2.41 20.23 -0.17
C TYR A 70 1.37 19.83 0.88
N LEU A 71 1.63 18.80 1.67
CA LEU A 71 0.70 18.40 2.71
C LEU A 71 0.78 19.34 3.90
N THR A 72 -0.36 19.75 4.41
CA THR A 72 -0.41 20.45 5.67
C THR A 72 -0.13 19.47 6.81
N GLU A 73 0.17 20.02 7.99
CA GLU A 73 0.39 19.18 9.15
C GLU A 73 -0.83 18.33 9.47
N LYS A 74 -2.01 18.93 9.36
CA LYS A 74 -3.25 18.20 9.61
C LYS A 74 -3.42 17.05 8.62
N GLU A 75 -3.15 17.32 7.35
CA GLU A 75 -3.27 16.29 6.31
C GLU A 75 -2.28 15.17 6.54
N ARG A 76 -1.07 15.51 6.98
CA ARG A 76 -0.06 14.51 7.29
C ARG A 76 -0.49 13.61 8.44
N ASN A 77 -1.07 14.21 9.48
CA ASN A 77 -1.56 13.46 10.63
C ASN A 77 -2.69 12.51 10.24
N VAL A 78 -3.61 12.98 9.40
CA VAL A 78 -4.70 12.14 8.90
C VAL A 78 -4.14 10.98 8.08
N LEU A 79 -3.15 11.26 7.25
CA LEU A 79 -2.52 10.23 6.43
C LEU A 79 -1.86 9.15 7.29
N GLU A 80 -1.09 9.57 8.29
CA GLU A 80 -0.41 8.64 9.19
C GLU A 80 -1.41 7.81 9.99
N GLN A 81 -2.48 8.45 10.44
CA GLN A 81 -3.52 7.75 11.18
C GLN A 81 -4.22 6.71 10.30
N SER A 82 -4.53 7.08 9.07
CA SER A 82 -5.16 6.16 8.12
C SER A 82 -4.24 4.97 7.81
N LEU A 83 -2.95 5.25 7.66
CA LEU A 83 -1.97 4.21 7.40
C LEU A 83 -1.88 3.23 8.57
N THR A 84 -1.76 3.74 9.77
CA THR A 84 -1.67 2.92 10.97
C THR A 84 -2.92 2.05 11.12
N GLU A 85 -4.08 2.64 10.91
CA GLU A 85 -5.34 1.95 11.03
C GLU A 85 -5.48 0.84 10.00
N ALA A 86 -5.09 1.14 8.75
CA ALA A 86 -5.20 0.17 7.68
C ALA A 86 -4.26 -1.01 7.90
N VAL A 87 -3.05 -0.76 8.39
CA VAL A 87 -2.08 -1.82 8.65
C VAL A 87 -2.53 -2.67 9.83
N THR A 88 -3.04 -2.04 10.89
CA THR A 88 -3.57 -2.78 12.03
C THR A 88 -4.74 -3.67 11.60
N PHE A 89 -5.66 -3.11 10.82
CA PHE A 89 -6.77 -3.90 10.31
C PHE A 89 -6.26 -5.08 9.49
N ALA A 90 -5.26 -4.85 8.65
CA ALA A 90 -4.76 -5.89 7.76
C ALA A 90 -4.14 -7.04 8.54
N PHE A 91 -3.32 -6.74 9.52
CA PHE A 91 -2.73 -7.78 10.36
C PHE A 91 -3.80 -8.61 11.05
N GLU A 92 -4.78 -7.94 11.63
CA GLU A 92 -5.83 -8.64 12.37
C GLU A 92 -6.72 -9.45 11.44
N PHE A 93 -6.99 -8.91 10.26
CA PHE A 93 -7.80 -9.61 9.27
C PHE A 93 -7.10 -10.90 8.81
N VAL A 94 -5.83 -10.82 8.46
CA VAL A 94 -5.08 -11.99 7.99
C VAL A 94 -4.93 -13.00 9.11
N GLN A 95 -4.63 -12.54 10.32
CA GLN A 95 -4.49 -13.41 11.48
C GLN A 95 -5.78 -14.16 11.74
N ALA A 96 -6.91 -13.47 11.68
CA ALA A 96 -8.21 -14.10 11.92
C ALA A 96 -8.52 -15.15 10.84
N ARG A 97 -8.18 -14.86 9.59
CA ARG A 97 -8.42 -15.81 8.52
C ARG A 97 -7.59 -17.07 8.66
N ILE A 98 -6.34 -16.92 9.09
CA ILE A 98 -5.48 -18.07 9.34
C ILE A 98 -6.04 -18.90 10.49
N ALA A 99 -6.47 -18.25 11.55
CA ALA A 99 -7.05 -18.95 12.70
C ALA A 99 -8.31 -19.71 12.30
N MET A 100 -9.15 -19.12 11.47
CA MET A 100 -10.35 -19.78 10.98
C MET A 100 -10.03 -21.02 10.16
N ARG A 101 -9.01 -20.92 9.30
CA ARG A 101 -8.60 -22.08 8.49
C ARG A 101 -8.07 -23.22 9.36
N ALA A 102 -7.37 -22.87 10.44
CA ALA A 102 -6.81 -23.88 11.31
C ALA A 102 -7.88 -24.67 12.05
N ARG A 103 -9.09 -24.13 12.16
CA ARG A 103 -10.20 -24.80 12.81
C ARG A 103 -11.00 -25.73 11.91
N CYS A 104 -10.82 -25.59 10.62
CA CYS A 104 -11.59 -26.37 9.64
C CYS A 104 -11.03 -27.74 9.42
#